data_fff6ee1d9cc2db2b520ae662b05fa0da
#
_entry.id   fff6ee1d9cc2db2b520ae662b05fa0da
#
_cell.length_a   1.000
_cell.length_b   1.000
_cell.length_c   1.000
_cell.angle_alpha   90.00
_cell.angle_beta   90.00
_cell.angle_gamma   90.00
#
_symmetry.space_group_name_H-M   'P 1'
#
loop_
_entity.id
_entity.type
_entity.pdbx_description
1 polymer ?
#
loop_
_entity_poly.entity_id
_entity_poly.type
_entity_poly.pdbx_seq_one_letter_code
_entity_poly.pdbx_strand_id
1 'polypeptide(L)'
;MAWAPLLLVVLAHSSGSLVQAALTQSSPLSVNVGETVKITCSGSSYSYGWYQQKVPGSAPVTVIYNNNNRPSNIPSRFSGSKSGSTATLTITGVQAEDEAVYFCGSYDSSYTAAQALSDLSSLAGQPKVSPTVHLFAPSSEEIASLGKATLVCLMEDFYPSSPLTVEWVVDDSTVTANVETSQAQRQSNNQYMASSYLSLEASYWNSHSSFSCKVKHDAGNVEKTVKRSEC
;
A
#
# COMPACT_ATOMS: atom_id res chain seq x y z
N MET A 1 40.33 -21.57 43.91
CA MET A 1 40.64 -21.10 42.54
C MET A 1 40.23 -22.22 41.57
N ALA A 2 39.04 -22.18 41.03
CA ALA A 2 38.51 -23.19 40.10
C ALA A 2 38.18 -22.48 38.79
N TRP A 3 38.86 -22.88 37.75
CA TRP A 3 38.63 -22.41 36.38
C TRP A 3 37.57 -23.31 35.77
N ALA A 4 36.44 -22.73 35.40
CA ALA A 4 35.42 -23.39 34.56
C ALA A 4 35.73 -23.15 33.07
N PRO A 5 35.77 -24.19 32.24
CA PRO A 5 35.90 -24.01 30.79
C PRO A 5 34.60 -23.57 30.15
N LEU A 6 34.66 -22.48 29.39
CA LEU A 6 33.58 -21.99 28.51
C LEU A 6 33.40 -23.00 27.39
N LEU A 7 32.28 -23.71 27.39
CA LEU A 7 31.81 -24.53 26.26
C LEU A 7 31.23 -23.61 25.18
N LEU A 8 32.00 -23.36 24.11
CA LEU A 8 31.57 -22.76 22.89
C LEU A 8 30.70 -23.79 22.10
N VAL A 9 29.41 -23.67 22.19
CA VAL A 9 28.49 -24.40 21.30
C VAL A 9 28.51 -23.72 19.94
N VAL A 10 29.25 -24.30 19.00
CA VAL A 10 29.17 -23.95 17.59
C VAL A 10 27.85 -24.51 17.03
N LEU A 11 26.83 -23.68 16.94
CA LEU A 11 25.63 -23.98 16.16
C LEU A 11 26.01 -24.04 14.68
N ALA A 12 26.19 -25.26 14.18
CA ALA A 12 26.27 -25.50 12.74
C ALA A 12 24.93 -25.05 12.12
N HIS A 13 24.93 -23.93 11.45
CA HIS A 13 23.82 -23.54 10.58
C HIS A 13 23.82 -24.46 9.37
N SER A 14 23.02 -25.52 9.43
CA SER A 14 22.66 -26.28 8.25
C SER A 14 21.84 -25.35 7.35
N SER A 15 22.46 -24.84 6.29
CA SER A 15 21.78 -24.17 5.19
C SER A 15 20.93 -25.21 4.43
N GLY A 16 19.86 -25.67 5.04
CA GLY A 16 18.78 -26.30 4.32
C GLY A 16 18.11 -25.21 3.48
N SER A 17 18.26 -25.27 2.16
CA SER A 17 17.46 -24.46 1.27
C SER A 17 16.01 -24.88 1.45
N LEU A 18 15.26 -24.13 2.26
CA LEU A 18 13.82 -24.17 2.28
C LEU A 18 13.38 -23.68 0.88
N VAL A 19 13.08 -24.61 -0.02
CA VAL A 19 12.30 -24.29 -1.21
C VAL A 19 10.91 -23.93 -0.67
N GLN A 20 10.74 -22.69 -0.29
CA GLN A 20 9.42 -22.12 -0.01
C GLN A 20 8.64 -22.21 -1.33
N ALA A 21 7.57 -22.98 -1.35
CA ALA A 21 6.63 -22.98 -2.45
C ALA A 21 6.05 -21.56 -2.56
N ALA A 22 6.62 -20.76 -3.47
CA ALA A 22 6.15 -19.41 -3.70
C ALA A 22 4.84 -19.48 -4.48
N LEU A 23 3.75 -19.00 -3.88
CA LEU A 23 2.51 -18.80 -4.61
C LEU A 23 2.70 -17.63 -5.58
N THR A 24 2.22 -17.81 -6.81
CA THR A 24 2.20 -16.76 -7.84
C THR A 24 0.76 -16.33 -8.03
N GLN A 25 0.51 -15.04 -8.00
CA GLN A 25 -0.80 -14.43 -8.19
C GLN A 25 -0.77 -13.44 -9.36
N SER A 26 -1.93 -13.23 -9.99
CA SER A 26 -2.06 -12.25 -11.07
C SER A 26 -1.80 -10.82 -10.57
N SER A 27 -1.26 -9.99 -11.47
CA SER A 27 -0.98 -8.56 -11.23
C SER A 27 -2.25 -7.77 -10.85
N PRO A 28 -2.10 -6.53 -10.35
CA PRO A 28 -3.23 -5.65 -10.07
C PRO A 28 -4.23 -5.59 -11.20
N LEU A 29 -5.52 -5.71 -10.87
CA LEU A 29 -6.61 -5.79 -11.84
C LEU A 29 -7.45 -4.51 -11.78
N SER A 30 -7.74 -3.96 -12.94
CA SER A 30 -8.75 -2.91 -13.11
C SER A 30 -10.00 -3.53 -13.73
N VAL A 31 -11.16 -3.33 -13.11
CA VAL A 31 -12.43 -3.89 -13.53
C VAL A 31 -13.55 -2.86 -13.32
N ASN A 32 -14.57 -2.85 -14.19
CA ASN A 32 -15.73 -1.96 -14.02
C ASN A 32 -16.71 -2.54 -13.00
N VAL A 33 -17.43 -1.67 -12.31
CA VAL A 33 -18.58 -2.06 -11.48
C VAL A 33 -19.61 -2.80 -12.35
N GLY A 34 -20.08 -3.93 -11.83
CA GLY A 34 -21.02 -4.81 -12.53
C GLY A 34 -20.37 -5.92 -13.37
N GLU A 35 -19.09 -5.83 -13.65
CA GLU A 35 -18.34 -6.88 -14.37
C GLU A 35 -17.99 -8.08 -13.47
N THR A 36 -17.45 -9.11 -14.10
CA THR A 36 -16.92 -10.28 -13.40
C THR A 36 -15.40 -10.25 -13.42
N VAL A 37 -14.79 -10.32 -12.26
CA VAL A 37 -13.34 -10.46 -12.09
C VAL A 37 -12.96 -11.86 -11.67
N LYS A 38 -11.83 -12.35 -12.19
CA LYS A 38 -11.21 -13.62 -11.79
C LYS A 38 -9.76 -13.37 -11.38
N ILE A 39 -9.44 -13.75 -10.16
CA ILE A 39 -8.10 -13.65 -9.59
C ILE A 39 -7.56 -15.06 -9.45
N THR A 40 -6.39 -15.35 -9.99
CA THR A 40 -5.79 -16.68 -9.95
C THR A 40 -4.60 -16.73 -9.00
N CYS A 41 -4.42 -17.86 -8.37
CA CYS A 41 -3.32 -18.15 -7.48
C CYS A 41 -2.84 -19.56 -7.75
N SER A 42 -1.55 -19.75 -8.00
CA SER A 42 -0.97 -21.07 -8.33
C SER A 42 0.28 -21.34 -7.52
N GLY A 43 0.67 -22.61 -7.43
CA GLY A 43 1.90 -23.04 -6.77
C GLY A 43 1.69 -24.09 -5.67
N SER A 44 0.45 -24.45 -5.32
CA SER A 44 0.16 -25.48 -4.33
C SER A 44 -0.81 -26.55 -4.84
N SER A 45 -0.57 -27.78 -4.48
CA SER A 45 -1.51 -28.90 -4.70
C SER A 45 -2.56 -29.01 -3.58
N TYR A 46 -2.38 -28.32 -2.47
CA TYR A 46 -3.25 -28.37 -1.29
C TYR A 46 -4.43 -27.39 -1.39
N SER A 47 -5.17 -27.23 -0.30
CA SER A 47 -6.32 -26.34 -0.25
C SER A 47 -5.92 -24.88 -0.21
N TYR A 48 -6.72 -24.03 -0.87
CA TYR A 48 -6.55 -22.60 -0.89
C TYR A 48 -7.61 -21.88 -0.07
N GLY A 49 -7.22 -20.76 0.52
CA GLY A 49 -8.08 -19.76 1.12
C GLY A 49 -7.89 -18.40 0.45
N TRP A 50 -8.96 -17.61 0.42
CA TRP A 50 -8.94 -16.24 -0.07
C TRP A 50 -9.36 -15.28 1.03
N TYR A 51 -8.65 -14.18 1.14
CA TYR A 51 -8.80 -13.19 2.21
C TYR A 51 -8.87 -11.80 1.60
N GLN A 52 -9.76 -10.95 2.13
CA GLN A 52 -9.96 -9.58 1.70
C GLN A 52 -9.49 -8.62 2.78
N GLN A 53 -8.68 -7.62 2.42
CA GLN A 53 -8.27 -6.52 3.29
C GLN A 53 -8.71 -5.20 2.66
N LYS A 54 -9.71 -4.53 3.24
CA LYS A 54 -10.25 -3.27 2.75
C LYS A 54 -9.43 -2.05 3.17
N VAL A 55 -8.83 -2.12 4.35
CA VAL A 55 -8.02 -1.05 4.92
C VAL A 55 -6.60 -1.59 5.15
N PRO A 56 -5.56 -0.96 4.60
CA PRO A 56 -4.19 -1.34 4.87
C PRO A 56 -3.90 -1.41 6.38
N GLY A 57 -3.26 -2.49 6.84
CA GLY A 57 -2.98 -2.71 8.26
C GLY A 57 -4.14 -3.29 9.09
N SER A 58 -5.37 -3.33 8.58
CA SER A 58 -6.47 -4.05 9.24
C SER A 58 -6.36 -5.57 9.05
N ALA A 59 -7.00 -6.35 9.93
CA ALA A 59 -7.01 -7.79 9.77
C ALA A 59 -7.80 -8.20 8.51
N PRO A 60 -7.25 -9.09 7.65
CA PRO A 60 -7.97 -9.61 6.50
C PRO A 60 -9.19 -10.45 6.91
N VAL A 61 -10.24 -10.39 6.11
CA VAL A 61 -11.47 -11.18 6.27
C VAL A 61 -11.44 -12.36 5.31
N THR A 62 -11.72 -13.57 5.80
CA THR A 62 -11.84 -14.75 4.95
C THR A 62 -13.07 -14.64 4.06
N VAL A 63 -12.87 -14.68 2.74
CA VAL A 63 -13.97 -14.67 1.75
C VAL A 63 -14.25 -16.05 1.17
N ILE A 64 -13.22 -16.90 1.02
CA ILE A 64 -13.32 -18.31 0.62
C ILE A 64 -12.34 -19.14 1.45
N TYR A 65 -12.75 -20.34 1.85
CA TYR A 65 -11.90 -21.34 2.51
C TYR A 65 -12.08 -22.72 1.87
N ASN A 66 -11.09 -23.60 2.05
CA ASN A 66 -11.10 -24.95 1.44
C ASN A 66 -11.50 -24.95 -0.04
N ASN A 67 -10.90 -24.06 -0.83
CA ASN A 67 -11.07 -23.88 -2.29
C ASN A 67 -12.40 -23.23 -2.73
N ASN A 68 -13.54 -23.62 -2.17
CA ASN A 68 -14.86 -23.22 -2.67
C ASN A 68 -15.91 -22.91 -1.60
N ASN A 69 -15.59 -23.04 -0.32
CA ASN A 69 -16.53 -22.75 0.74
C ASN A 69 -16.52 -21.24 1.05
N ARG A 70 -17.70 -20.67 1.15
CA ARG A 70 -17.91 -19.26 1.45
C ARG A 70 -18.55 -19.11 2.84
N PRO A 71 -17.98 -18.28 3.76
CA PRO A 71 -18.63 -17.95 5.03
C PRO A 71 -20.03 -17.35 4.82
N SER A 72 -20.94 -17.56 5.75
CA SER A 72 -22.34 -17.12 5.62
C SER A 72 -22.53 -15.60 5.54
N ASN A 73 -21.60 -14.84 6.11
CA ASN A 73 -21.61 -13.39 6.10
C ASN A 73 -20.96 -12.76 4.85
N ILE A 74 -20.43 -13.58 3.93
CA ILE A 74 -19.83 -13.13 2.67
C ILE A 74 -20.87 -13.19 1.55
N PRO A 75 -21.02 -12.14 0.72
CA PRO A 75 -22.00 -12.11 -0.36
C PRO A 75 -21.84 -13.26 -1.37
N SER A 76 -22.95 -13.70 -1.96
CA SER A 76 -22.97 -14.82 -2.91
C SER A 76 -22.23 -14.55 -4.23
N ARG A 77 -21.94 -13.29 -4.54
CA ARG A 77 -21.12 -12.92 -5.70
C ARG A 77 -19.67 -13.39 -5.61
N PHE A 78 -19.18 -13.75 -4.42
CA PHE A 78 -17.88 -14.38 -4.21
C PHE A 78 -17.97 -15.88 -4.36
N SER A 79 -17.13 -16.46 -5.21
CA SER A 79 -17.01 -17.90 -5.38
C SER A 79 -15.56 -18.29 -5.62
N GLY A 80 -15.20 -19.48 -5.16
CA GLY A 80 -13.88 -20.05 -5.34
C GLY A 80 -13.93 -21.35 -6.14
N SER A 81 -12.88 -21.63 -6.88
CA SER A 81 -12.67 -22.92 -7.55
C SER A 81 -11.19 -23.29 -7.53
N LYS A 82 -10.90 -24.58 -7.73
CA LYS A 82 -9.53 -25.07 -7.88
C LYS A 82 -9.47 -26.09 -9.00
N SER A 83 -8.42 -26.00 -9.82
CA SER A 83 -8.10 -26.98 -10.86
C SER A 83 -6.59 -27.24 -10.85
N GLY A 84 -6.20 -28.48 -10.61
CA GLY A 84 -4.78 -28.83 -10.43
C GLY A 84 -4.14 -28.03 -9.27
N SER A 85 -3.07 -27.32 -9.55
CA SER A 85 -2.37 -26.44 -8.60
C SER A 85 -2.82 -24.97 -8.63
N THR A 86 -3.87 -24.63 -9.40
CA THR A 86 -4.36 -23.28 -9.56
C THR A 86 -5.73 -23.11 -8.90
N ALA A 87 -5.84 -22.15 -8.00
CA ALA A 87 -7.11 -21.69 -7.45
C ALA A 87 -7.54 -20.39 -8.15
N THR A 88 -8.85 -20.19 -8.23
CA THR A 88 -9.45 -18.98 -8.81
C THR A 88 -10.51 -18.44 -7.85
N LEU A 89 -10.37 -17.17 -7.47
CA LEU A 89 -11.44 -16.39 -6.86
C LEU A 89 -12.20 -15.69 -7.99
N THR A 90 -13.52 -15.85 -8.00
CA THR A 90 -14.39 -15.14 -8.94
C THR A 90 -15.34 -14.23 -8.17
N ILE A 91 -15.40 -12.96 -8.55
CA ILE A 91 -16.37 -11.98 -8.04
C ILE A 91 -17.25 -11.58 -9.22
N THR A 92 -18.53 -11.93 -9.17
CA THR A 92 -19.50 -11.63 -10.22
C THR A 92 -20.26 -10.35 -9.89
N GLY A 93 -20.42 -9.43 -10.86
CA GLY A 93 -21.10 -8.17 -10.60
C GLY A 93 -20.40 -7.35 -9.52
N VAL A 94 -19.09 -7.09 -9.74
CA VAL A 94 -18.24 -6.35 -8.80
C VAL A 94 -18.91 -5.06 -8.35
N GLN A 95 -18.88 -4.79 -7.06
CA GLN A 95 -19.41 -3.58 -6.44
C GLN A 95 -18.27 -2.68 -5.95
N ALA A 96 -18.55 -1.40 -5.73
CA ALA A 96 -17.55 -0.45 -5.22
C ALA A 96 -16.97 -0.87 -3.87
N GLU A 97 -17.77 -1.51 -3.02
CA GLU A 97 -17.32 -2.06 -1.73
C GLU A 97 -16.40 -3.29 -1.84
N ASP A 98 -16.24 -3.86 -3.03
CA ASP A 98 -15.32 -4.99 -3.27
C ASP A 98 -13.88 -4.52 -3.55
N GLU A 99 -13.66 -3.22 -3.68
CA GLU A 99 -12.33 -2.63 -3.76
C GLU A 99 -11.53 -2.95 -2.49
N ALA A 100 -10.48 -3.74 -2.67
CA ALA A 100 -9.67 -4.26 -1.57
C ALA A 100 -8.41 -4.93 -2.10
N VAL A 101 -7.49 -5.21 -1.19
CA VAL A 101 -6.39 -6.14 -1.43
C VAL A 101 -6.88 -7.55 -1.15
N TYR A 102 -6.66 -8.46 -2.10
CA TYR A 102 -7.01 -9.86 -1.96
C TYR A 102 -5.76 -10.71 -1.83
N PHE A 103 -5.74 -11.55 -0.81
CA PHE A 103 -4.66 -12.49 -0.55
C PHE A 103 -5.15 -13.89 -0.83
N CYS A 104 -4.33 -14.71 -1.47
CA CYS A 104 -4.50 -16.14 -1.43
C CYS A 104 -3.49 -16.77 -0.48
N GLY A 105 -3.91 -17.79 0.23
CA GLY A 105 -3.06 -18.59 1.08
C GLY A 105 -3.30 -20.06 0.83
N SER A 106 -2.27 -20.88 0.99
CA SER A 106 -2.38 -22.35 0.94
C SER A 106 -1.53 -22.96 2.04
N TYR A 107 -1.96 -24.10 2.54
CA TYR A 107 -1.20 -24.91 3.49
C TYR A 107 -0.67 -26.15 2.78
N ASP A 108 0.58 -26.46 3.03
CA ASP A 108 1.15 -27.76 2.68
C ASP A 108 1.09 -28.75 3.87
N SER A 109 1.49 -29.99 3.65
CA SER A 109 1.51 -31.02 4.70
C SER A 109 2.53 -30.75 5.82
N SER A 110 3.44 -29.80 5.63
CA SER A 110 4.44 -29.40 6.63
C SER A 110 4.00 -28.17 7.46
N TYR A 111 2.74 -27.73 7.33
CA TYR A 111 2.19 -26.51 7.93
C TYR A 111 2.88 -25.20 7.48
N THR A 112 3.59 -25.23 6.36
CA THR A 112 4.17 -24.02 5.79
C THR A 112 3.07 -23.25 5.06
N ALA A 113 2.70 -22.09 5.56
CA ALA A 113 1.76 -21.19 4.90
C ALA A 113 2.47 -20.44 3.78
N ALA A 114 2.00 -20.56 2.55
CA ALA A 114 2.40 -19.70 1.44
C ALA A 114 1.30 -18.68 1.17
N GLN A 115 1.68 -17.44 0.92
CA GLN A 115 0.77 -16.32 0.69
C GLN A 115 1.17 -15.56 -0.57
N ALA A 116 0.20 -15.15 -1.35
CA ALA A 116 0.38 -14.24 -2.47
C ALA A 116 -0.66 -13.11 -2.42
N LEU A 117 -0.33 -11.98 -3.01
CA LEU A 117 -1.07 -10.72 -2.95
C LEU A 117 -1.60 -10.34 -4.32
N SER A 118 -2.86 -9.95 -4.42
CA SER A 118 -3.43 -9.25 -5.57
C SER A 118 -4.21 -8.03 -5.12
N ASP A 119 -3.98 -6.92 -5.79
CA ASP A 119 -4.61 -5.64 -5.48
C ASP A 119 -5.76 -5.37 -6.46
N LEU A 120 -6.97 -5.25 -5.94
CA LEU A 120 -8.16 -4.77 -6.65
C LEU A 120 -8.48 -3.36 -6.15
N SER A 121 -7.46 -2.50 -6.10
CA SER A 121 -7.57 -1.13 -5.58
C SER A 121 -8.09 -0.14 -6.61
N SER A 122 -8.33 -0.55 -7.86
CA SER A 122 -8.84 0.30 -8.92
C SER A 122 -10.03 -0.35 -9.62
N LEU A 123 -11.21 0.24 -9.48
CA LEU A 123 -12.38 -0.10 -10.28
C LEU A 123 -12.40 0.77 -11.53
N ALA A 124 -12.21 0.18 -12.72
CA ALA A 124 -12.40 0.86 -13.97
C ALA A 124 -13.89 1.26 -14.10
N GLY A 125 -14.14 2.53 -14.43
CA GLY A 125 -15.51 3.08 -14.49
C GLY A 125 -15.85 4.04 -13.34
N GLN A 126 -15.11 4.02 -12.24
CA GLN A 126 -15.18 5.14 -11.31
C GLN A 126 -14.40 6.33 -11.91
N PRO A 127 -15.00 7.54 -11.95
CA PRO A 127 -14.32 8.70 -12.50
C PRO A 127 -12.99 8.96 -11.79
N LYS A 128 -11.93 9.17 -12.56
CA LYS A 128 -10.67 9.63 -12.00
C LYS A 128 -10.85 11.04 -11.42
N VAL A 129 -10.33 11.26 -10.23
CA VAL A 129 -10.41 12.55 -9.52
C VAL A 129 -8.99 12.99 -9.20
N SER A 130 -8.65 14.20 -9.64
CA SER A 130 -7.35 14.81 -9.36
C SER A 130 -7.25 15.20 -7.89
N PRO A 131 -6.08 15.05 -7.24
CA PRO A 131 -5.93 15.44 -5.85
C PRO A 131 -6.13 16.94 -5.66
N THR A 132 -6.85 17.29 -4.60
CA THR A 132 -6.80 18.63 -4.02
C THR A 132 -5.54 18.74 -3.17
N VAL A 133 -4.65 19.65 -3.50
CA VAL A 133 -3.35 19.77 -2.82
C VAL A 133 -3.29 21.02 -1.99
N HIS A 134 -2.92 20.87 -0.71
CA HIS A 134 -2.64 21.93 0.23
C HIS A 134 -1.18 21.84 0.67
N LEU A 135 -0.47 22.97 0.56
CA LEU A 135 0.91 23.08 1.01
C LEU A 135 0.99 24.05 2.19
N PHE A 136 1.50 23.56 3.31
CA PHE A 136 1.66 24.31 4.54
C PHE A 136 3.14 24.63 4.77
N ALA A 137 3.42 25.89 5.07
CA ALA A 137 4.72 26.35 5.51
C ALA A 137 5.02 25.89 6.94
N PRO A 138 6.30 25.81 7.34
CA PRO A 138 6.67 25.52 8.71
C PRO A 138 6.20 26.59 9.67
N SER A 139 5.86 26.20 10.89
CA SER A 139 5.47 27.16 11.92
C SER A 139 6.67 27.95 12.44
N SER A 140 6.46 29.23 12.76
CA SER A 140 7.49 30.07 13.39
C SER A 140 7.97 29.53 14.74
N GLU A 141 7.09 28.83 15.47
CA GLU A 141 7.42 28.18 16.73
C GLU A 141 8.39 26.99 16.54
N GLU A 142 8.16 26.16 15.53
CA GLU A 142 9.07 25.05 15.17
C GLU A 142 10.46 25.58 14.82
N ILE A 143 10.50 26.62 13.99
CA ILE A 143 11.76 27.25 13.56
C ILE A 143 12.53 27.82 14.76
N ALA A 144 11.85 28.52 15.65
CA ALA A 144 12.47 29.18 16.79
C ALA A 144 12.89 28.23 17.90
N SER A 145 12.09 27.19 18.20
CA SER A 145 12.31 26.31 19.35
C SER A 145 13.14 25.09 19.00
N LEU A 146 12.96 24.51 17.80
CA LEU A 146 13.60 23.25 17.40
C LEU A 146 14.71 23.44 16.37
N GLY A 147 14.89 24.63 15.79
CA GLY A 147 15.83 24.88 14.72
C GLY A 147 15.52 24.08 13.44
N LYS A 148 14.26 23.65 13.29
CA LYS A 148 13.76 22.83 12.18
C LYS A 148 12.67 23.57 11.43
N ALA A 149 12.42 23.14 10.19
CA ALA A 149 11.38 23.68 9.34
C ALA A 149 10.73 22.54 8.56
N THR A 150 9.51 22.15 8.94
CA THR A 150 8.78 21.05 8.30
C THR A 150 7.67 21.60 7.42
N LEU A 151 7.76 21.33 6.10
CA LEU A 151 6.68 21.60 5.17
C LEU A 151 5.78 20.38 5.06
N VAL A 152 4.47 20.59 4.95
CA VAL A 152 3.46 19.54 4.81
C VAL A 152 2.71 19.73 3.52
N CYS A 153 2.73 18.72 2.66
CA CYS A 153 1.92 18.64 1.45
C CYS A 153 0.80 17.62 1.69
N LEU A 154 -0.43 18.09 1.80
CA LEU A 154 -1.63 17.29 1.98
C LEU A 154 -2.34 17.11 0.65
N MET A 155 -2.65 15.89 0.29
CA MET A 155 -3.36 15.51 -0.93
C MET A 155 -4.66 14.84 -0.53
N GLU A 156 -5.80 15.40 -0.95
CA GLU A 156 -7.13 14.93 -0.55
C GLU A 156 -8.01 14.68 -1.77
N ASP A 157 -9.04 13.86 -1.57
CA ASP A 157 -10.15 13.63 -2.49
C ASP A 157 -9.72 13.15 -3.88
N PHE A 158 -8.69 12.30 -3.98
CA PHE A 158 -8.24 11.76 -5.26
C PHE A 158 -8.67 10.31 -5.49
N TYR A 159 -8.74 9.91 -6.75
CA TYR A 159 -9.01 8.54 -7.19
C TYR A 159 -8.37 8.30 -8.58
N PRO A 160 -7.73 7.13 -8.81
CA PRO A 160 -7.47 6.00 -7.89
C PRO A 160 -6.37 6.30 -6.86
N SER A 161 -6.11 5.35 -5.94
CA SER A 161 -5.05 5.48 -4.93
C SER A 161 -3.64 5.51 -5.51
N SER A 162 -3.44 4.93 -6.70
CA SER A 162 -2.13 4.72 -7.35
C SER A 162 -2.29 4.79 -8.88
N PRO A 163 -1.27 5.25 -9.62
CA PRO A 163 -0.01 5.79 -9.12
C PRO A 163 -0.15 7.20 -8.54
N LEU A 164 0.57 7.48 -7.46
CA LEU A 164 0.71 8.80 -6.87
C LEU A 164 2.18 9.00 -6.54
N THR A 165 2.79 10.08 -7.06
CA THR A 165 4.16 10.44 -6.73
C THR A 165 4.25 11.90 -6.33
N VAL A 166 5.08 12.20 -5.32
CA VAL A 166 5.31 13.54 -4.80
C VAL A 166 6.77 13.89 -5.03
N GLU A 167 7.00 15.04 -5.62
CA GLU A 167 8.32 15.61 -5.85
C GLU A 167 8.41 16.97 -5.15
N TRP A 168 9.45 17.16 -4.34
CA TRP A 168 9.73 18.41 -3.69
C TRP A 168 10.77 19.21 -4.46
N VAL A 169 10.51 20.48 -4.66
CA VAL A 169 11.40 21.40 -5.39
C VAL A 169 11.65 22.65 -4.53
N VAL A 170 12.91 23.00 -4.36
CA VAL A 170 13.34 24.19 -3.62
C VAL A 170 14.22 25.05 -4.55
N ASP A 171 13.80 26.28 -4.80
CA ASP A 171 14.47 27.20 -5.74
C ASP A 171 14.87 26.49 -7.06
N ASP A 172 13.89 25.85 -7.72
CA ASP A 172 14.02 25.09 -8.98
C ASP A 172 14.88 23.81 -8.92
N SER A 173 15.34 23.41 -7.73
CA SER A 173 16.12 22.18 -7.54
C SER A 173 15.29 21.10 -6.85
N THR A 174 15.25 19.89 -7.42
CA THR A 174 14.57 18.75 -6.79
C THR A 174 15.30 18.30 -5.53
N VAL A 175 14.55 18.11 -4.43
CA VAL A 175 15.05 17.66 -3.14
C VAL A 175 14.48 16.27 -2.85
N THR A 176 15.36 15.31 -2.54
CA THR A 176 14.98 13.93 -2.22
C THR A 176 15.33 13.51 -0.79
N ALA A 177 16.21 14.28 -0.14
CA ALA A 177 16.61 14.02 1.25
C ALA A 177 15.53 14.51 2.22
N ASN A 178 15.33 13.77 3.32
CA ASN A 178 14.40 14.09 4.40
C ASN A 178 12.94 14.27 3.93
N VAL A 179 12.54 13.51 2.91
CA VAL A 179 11.18 13.41 2.41
C VAL A 179 10.54 12.14 2.91
N GLU A 180 9.38 12.27 3.55
CA GLU A 180 8.55 11.14 3.96
C GLU A 180 7.17 11.29 3.32
N THR A 181 6.67 10.25 2.64
CA THR A 181 5.35 10.26 2.02
C THR A 181 4.54 9.07 2.52
N SER A 182 3.34 9.33 3.01
CA SER A 182 2.44 8.29 3.48
C SER A 182 1.89 7.45 2.32
N GLN A 183 1.41 6.25 2.64
CA GLN A 183 0.53 5.53 1.73
C GLN A 183 -0.82 6.24 1.63
N ALA A 184 -1.48 6.10 0.48
CA ALA A 184 -2.83 6.60 0.30
C ALA A 184 -3.81 5.86 1.22
N GLN A 185 -4.65 6.61 1.94
CA GLN A 185 -5.68 6.10 2.84
C GLN A 185 -7.06 6.41 2.28
N ARG A 186 -7.94 5.41 2.30
CA ARG A 186 -9.31 5.57 1.81
C ARG A 186 -10.17 6.34 2.80
N GLN A 187 -10.89 7.33 2.30
CA GLN A 187 -11.82 8.14 3.06
C GLN A 187 -13.25 7.57 3.00
N SER A 188 -14.15 8.09 3.82
CA SER A 188 -15.57 7.68 3.85
C SER A 188 -16.34 7.98 2.56
N ASN A 189 -15.85 8.95 1.77
CA ASN A 189 -16.39 9.31 0.46
C ASN A 189 -15.87 8.42 -0.70
N ASN A 190 -15.15 7.34 -0.40
CA ASN A 190 -14.50 6.43 -1.33
C ASN A 190 -13.35 7.04 -2.17
N GLN A 191 -12.91 8.23 -1.84
CA GLN A 191 -11.70 8.85 -2.37
C GLN A 191 -10.53 8.60 -1.41
N TYR A 192 -9.34 9.00 -1.82
CA TYR A 192 -8.13 8.76 -1.06
C TYR A 192 -7.51 10.07 -0.58
N MET A 193 -6.74 9.98 0.50
CA MET A 193 -5.88 11.04 0.99
C MET A 193 -4.48 10.51 1.25
N ALA A 194 -3.49 11.38 1.12
CA ALA A 194 -2.09 11.10 1.46
C ALA A 194 -1.41 12.39 1.92
N SER A 195 -0.27 12.26 2.58
CA SER A 195 0.54 13.38 3.02
C SER A 195 2.01 13.16 2.70
N SER A 196 2.72 14.23 2.40
CA SER A 196 4.17 14.22 2.24
C SER A 196 4.79 15.32 3.08
N TYR A 197 5.92 15.02 3.69
CA TYR A 197 6.64 15.90 4.61
C TYR A 197 8.05 16.12 4.06
N LEU A 198 8.47 17.39 4.04
CA LEU A 198 9.84 17.78 3.79
C LEU A 198 10.41 18.42 5.07
N SER A 199 11.35 17.73 5.72
CA SER A 199 11.98 18.19 6.95
C SER A 199 13.33 18.84 6.66
N LEU A 200 13.48 20.14 6.97
CA LEU A 200 14.65 20.94 6.71
C LEU A 200 15.23 21.49 8.02
N GLU A 201 16.50 21.87 7.99
CA GLU A 201 17.06 22.73 9.02
C GLU A 201 16.58 24.19 8.83
N ALA A 202 16.36 24.91 9.92
CA ALA A 202 15.91 26.31 9.87
C ALA A 202 16.84 27.21 9.05
N SER A 203 18.16 26.93 9.06
CA SER A 203 19.14 27.66 8.24
C SER A 203 18.89 27.46 6.74
N TYR A 204 18.52 26.22 6.33
CA TYR A 204 18.20 25.92 4.94
C TYR A 204 16.91 26.64 4.50
N TRP A 205 15.85 26.57 5.32
CA TRP A 205 14.61 27.31 5.08
C TRP A 205 14.88 28.80 4.93
N ASN A 206 15.69 29.40 5.82
CA ASN A 206 16.00 30.84 5.80
C ASN A 206 16.86 31.28 4.61
N SER A 207 17.62 30.37 3.99
CA SER A 207 18.52 30.69 2.86
C SER A 207 17.87 30.52 1.49
N HIS A 208 16.65 29.93 1.42
CA HIS A 208 15.92 29.69 0.17
C HIS A 208 14.62 30.50 0.13
N SER A 209 14.05 30.67 -1.06
CA SER A 209 12.92 31.57 -1.28
C SER A 209 11.63 30.87 -1.62
N SER A 210 11.67 29.75 -2.35
CA SER A 210 10.52 29.09 -2.96
C SER A 210 10.53 27.59 -2.69
N PHE A 211 9.42 27.06 -2.26
CA PHE A 211 9.25 25.64 -1.93
C PHE A 211 7.98 25.11 -2.58
N SER A 212 8.12 24.08 -3.41
CA SER A 212 7.01 23.52 -4.18
C SER A 212 6.83 22.03 -3.89
N CYS A 213 5.58 21.62 -3.78
CA CYS A 213 5.13 20.25 -3.80
C CYS A 213 4.49 19.95 -5.16
N LYS A 214 5.08 19.04 -5.93
CA LYS A 214 4.58 18.59 -7.24
C LYS A 214 4.01 17.20 -7.11
N VAL A 215 2.72 17.07 -7.30
CA VAL A 215 1.98 15.81 -7.21
C VAL A 215 1.67 15.33 -8.61
N LYS A 216 2.12 14.11 -8.95
CA LYS A 216 1.81 13.44 -10.22
C LYS A 216 0.79 12.33 -9.97
N HIS A 217 -0.32 12.38 -10.66
CA HIS A 217 -1.43 11.46 -10.52
C HIS A 217 -2.13 11.20 -11.87
N ASP A 218 -2.72 10.04 -12.03
CA ASP A 218 -3.40 9.63 -13.27
C ASP A 218 -4.57 10.52 -13.70
N ALA A 219 -5.18 11.24 -12.76
CA ALA A 219 -6.26 12.20 -13.03
C ALA A 219 -5.76 13.59 -13.37
N GLY A 220 -4.47 13.87 -13.16
CA GLY A 220 -3.86 15.17 -13.43
C GLY A 220 -2.73 15.49 -12.44
N ASN A 221 -1.80 16.32 -12.88
CA ASN A 221 -0.71 16.79 -12.05
C ASN A 221 -1.10 18.11 -11.37
N VAL A 222 -0.72 18.25 -10.11
CA VAL A 222 -1.00 19.46 -9.32
C VAL A 222 0.31 19.93 -8.68
N GLU A 223 0.57 21.23 -8.74
CA GLU A 223 1.70 21.86 -8.07
C GLU A 223 1.22 22.95 -7.13
N LYS A 224 1.79 23.01 -5.94
CA LYS A 224 1.60 24.09 -4.98
C LYS A 224 2.94 24.61 -4.53
N THR A 225 3.03 25.92 -4.41
CA THR A 225 4.24 26.64 -4.02
C THR A 225 3.94 27.57 -2.87
N VAL A 226 4.84 27.60 -1.90
CA VAL A 226 4.88 28.64 -0.85
C VAL A 226 6.17 29.41 -1.00
N LYS A 227 6.08 30.72 -0.82
CA LYS A 227 7.24 31.59 -0.77
C LYS A 227 7.49 32.01 0.68
N ARG A 228 8.72 31.86 1.14
CA ARG A 228 9.09 32.22 2.51
C ARG A 228 8.73 33.68 2.86
N SER A 229 8.78 34.60 1.90
CA SER A 229 8.40 35.99 2.11
C SER A 229 6.91 36.22 2.36
N GLU A 230 6.07 35.23 2.13
CA GLU A 230 4.62 35.29 2.28
C GLU A 230 4.13 34.55 3.53
N CYS A 231 5.05 33.99 4.34
CA CYS A 231 4.78 33.14 5.51
C CYS A 231 5.02 33.91 6.82
#